data_fed9ee7b870e5f996db4e78646333568
#
_entry.id   fed9ee7b870e5f996db4e78646333568
#
_cell.length_a   1.000
_cell.length_b   1.000
_cell.length_c   1.000
_cell.angle_alpha   90.00
_cell.angle_beta   90.00
_cell.angle_gamma   90.00
#
_symmetry.space_group_name_H-M   'P 1'
#
loop_
_entity.id
_entity.type
_entity.pdbx_description
1 polymer ?
#
loop_
_entity_poly.entity_id
_entity_poly.type
_entity_poly.pdbx_seq_one_letter_code
_entity_poly.pdbx_strand_id
1 'polypeptide(L)'
;MLKQSTGIPMLARSAPLHLWVDGRDQLGKGGQNAKRPPSGGGTVVNGVSYVGCTTTQISTAGNAVVSARSYTENAKGYLNAGTQGPRYTTWFGAYTSQRYSTVRQHFVDIDAAMDQNAGQVKVNCGCNQNYYAYVYPTRPYEIFVCRAFWTAPLTGTDSKAGTLIHEMSHFNNVAGTDDHVYGQSGAKSLAISDPAAAIDNADSHEYFAENTPSQN
;
A
#
# COMPACT_ATOMS: atom_id res chain seq x y z
N MET A 1 -54.93 -14.61 6.53
CA MET A 1 -53.95 -15.70 6.76
C MET A 1 -52.59 -15.17 6.37
N LEU A 2 -51.79 -14.81 7.37
CA LEU A 2 -50.44 -14.28 7.20
C LEU A 2 -49.48 -15.48 7.10
N LYS A 3 -48.67 -15.55 6.03
CA LYS A 3 -47.51 -16.45 5.95
C LYS A 3 -46.27 -15.67 6.41
N GLN A 4 -45.71 -16.10 7.53
CA GLN A 4 -44.40 -15.66 8.02
C GLN A 4 -43.33 -16.31 7.15
N SER A 5 -42.42 -15.46 6.64
CA SER A 5 -41.17 -15.87 6.01
C SER A 5 -40.08 -15.90 7.08
N THR A 6 -39.61 -17.10 7.38
CA THR A 6 -38.47 -17.31 8.29
C THR A 6 -37.18 -16.99 7.56
N GLY A 7 -36.61 -15.83 7.89
CA GLY A 7 -35.28 -15.44 7.45
C GLY A 7 -34.20 -16.26 8.18
N ILE A 8 -33.36 -16.93 7.42
CA ILE A 8 -32.14 -17.60 7.90
C ILE A 8 -31.10 -16.49 8.16
N PRO A 9 -30.46 -16.42 9.35
CA PRO A 9 -29.41 -15.44 9.57
C PRO A 9 -28.18 -15.83 8.74
N MET A 10 -27.76 -14.93 7.84
CA MET A 10 -26.45 -14.99 7.22
C MET A 10 -25.37 -14.93 8.32
N LEU A 11 -24.64 -16.02 8.49
CA LEU A 11 -23.38 -16.05 9.20
C LEU A 11 -22.41 -15.12 8.49
N ALA A 12 -22.18 -13.96 9.05
CA ALA A 12 -21.10 -13.08 8.67
C ALA A 12 -19.77 -13.84 8.85
N ARG A 13 -19.17 -14.26 7.75
CA ARG A 13 -17.76 -14.71 7.78
C ARG A 13 -16.94 -13.48 8.10
N SER A 14 -16.27 -13.52 9.26
CA SER A 14 -15.28 -12.56 9.67
C SER A 14 -14.18 -12.55 8.60
N ALA A 15 -14.17 -11.55 7.75
CA ALA A 15 -13.00 -11.24 6.94
C ALA A 15 -11.86 -10.87 7.91
N PRO A 16 -10.61 -11.29 7.66
CA PRO A 16 -9.50 -10.82 8.46
C PRO A 16 -9.45 -9.29 8.34
N LEU A 17 -9.50 -8.62 9.48
CA LEU A 17 -9.31 -7.18 9.57
C LEU A 17 -7.88 -6.88 9.15
N HIS A 18 -7.70 -6.45 7.90
CA HIS A 18 -6.48 -5.80 7.47
C HIS A 18 -6.48 -4.41 8.12
N LEU A 19 -5.71 -4.25 9.19
CA LEU A 19 -5.55 -2.97 9.83
C LEU A 19 -4.37 -2.22 9.17
N TRP A 20 -4.68 -1.47 8.14
CA TRP A 20 -3.88 -0.35 7.70
C TRP A 20 -4.24 0.85 8.57
N VAL A 21 -3.29 1.66 8.96
CA VAL A 21 -3.55 2.90 9.71
C VAL A 21 -2.83 4.02 9.00
N ASP A 22 -3.60 4.92 8.44
CA ASP A 22 -3.10 6.21 8.00
C ASP A 22 -2.54 6.95 9.23
N GLY A 23 -1.30 7.45 9.13
CA GLY A 23 -0.68 8.26 10.18
C GLY A 23 -1.48 9.50 10.59
N ARG A 24 -2.55 9.85 9.86
CA ARG A 24 -3.46 10.95 10.21
C ARG A 24 -4.39 10.59 11.37
N ASP A 25 -4.82 9.36 11.52
CA ASP A 25 -5.69 8.92 12.63
C ASP A 25 -4.97 8.93 13.98
N GLN A 26 -3.64 8.92 13.99
CA GLN A 26 -2.85 9.01 15.23
C GLN A 26 -2.80 10.44 15.82
N LEU A 27 -3.23 11.46 15.05
CA LEU A 27 -3.26 12.86 15.52
C LEU A 27 -4.56 13.23 16.24
N GLY A 28 -5.57 12.38 16.28
CA GLY A 28 -6.94 12.71 16.65
C GLY A 28 -7.38 12.39 18.07
N LYS A 29 -6.72 11.58 18.88
CA LYS A 29 -7.14 11.32 20.27
C LYS A 29 -5.98 10.99 21.21
N GLY A 30 -5.53 12.01 21.90
CA GLY A 30 -5.09 11.89 23.28
C GLY A 30 -3.76 11.20 23.56
N GLY A 31 -2.80 11.97 23.96
CA GLY A 31 -1.68 11.46 24.73
C GLY A 31 -0.33 11.80 24.17
N GLN A 32 0.15 12.95 24.53
CA GLN A 32 1.58 13.24 24.58
C GLN A 32 2.27 12.14 25.35
N ASN A 33 2.90 11.18 24.67
CA ASN A 33 3.99 10.33 25.15
C ASN A 33 4.25 9.11 24.23
N ALA A 34 4.05 9.20 22.92
CA ALA A 34 4.72 8.27 22.04
C ALA A 34 6.19 8.68 22.02
N LYS A 35 7.01 7.96 22.78
CA LYS A 35 8.46 8.14 22.84
C LYS A 35 8.99 8.04 21.42
N ARG A 36 9.45 9.19 20.85
CA ARG A 36 10.10 9.27 19.54
C ARG A 36 11.14 8.16 19.45
N PRO A 37 11.06 7.26 18.47
CA PRO A 37 12.16 6.31 18.25
C PRO A 37 13.46 7.09 18.07
N PRO A 38 14.59 6.61 18.60
CA PRO A 38 15.84 7.31 18.48
C PRO A 38 16.17 7.53 16.99
N SER A 39 16.54 8.74 16.64
CA SER A 39 17.10 9.11 15.35
C SER A 39 18.54 8.57 15.25
N GLY A 40 18.68 7.24 15.33
CA GLY A 40 19.92 6.54 15.05
C GLY A 40 20.14 6.51 13.54
N GLY A 41 21.35 6.84 13.08
CA GLY A 41 21.73 6.71 11.69
C GLY A 41 21.42 5.27 11.21
N GLY A 42 20.61 5.16 10.14
CA GLY A 42 20.25 3.85 9.59
C GLY A 42 21.43 3.21 8.89
N THR A 43 21.49 1.89 8.88
CA THR A 43 22.42 1.14 8.02
C THR A 43 21.94 1.22 6.59
N VAL A 44 22.77 1.71 5.67
CA VAL A 44 22.43 1.74 4.23
C VAL A 44 22.90 0.45 3.58
N VAL A 45 21.94 -0.28 2.99
CA VAL A 45 22.21 -1.50 2.20
C VAL A 45 21.45 -1.39 0.88
N ASN A 46 22.15 -1.58 -0.23
CA ASN A 46 21.59 -1.49 -1.59
C ASN A 46 20.77 -0.20 -1.82
N GLY A 47 21.27 0.91 -1.27
CA GLY A 47 20.68 2.24 -1.44
C GLY A 47 19.46 2.54 -0.56
N VAL A 48 19.05 1.63 0.33
CA VAL A 48 17.96 1.82 1.28
C VAL A 48 18.52 1.95 2.70
N SER A 49 18.01 2.90 3.47
CA SER A 49 18.36 3.10 4.88
C SER A 49 17.45 2.28 5.80
N TYR A 50 18.03 1.46 6.67
CA TYR A 50 17.31 0.62 7.62
C TYR A 50 17.53 1.14 9.05
N VAL A 51 16.45 1.48 9.75
CA VAL A 51 16.49 2.08 11.08
C VAL A 51 15.90 1.12 12.11
N GLY A 52 16.68 0.77 13.12
CA GLY A 52 16.24 -0.13 14.19
C GLY A 52 15.95 -1.57 13.75
N CYS A 53 16.53 -2.00 12.61
CA CYS A 53 16.34 -3.33 12.05
C CYS A 53 17.47 -4.27 12.45
N THR A 54 17.13 -5.54 12.70
CA THR A 54 18.10 -6.64 12.78
C THR A 54 18.63 -7.00 11.40
N THR A 55 19.74 -7.74 11.33
CA THR A 55 20.32 -8.23 10.05
C THR A 55 19.28 -9.03 9.25
N THR A 56 18.51 -9.89 9.90
CA THR A 56 17.45 -10.68 9.24
C THR A 56 16.34 -9.79 8.68
N GLN A 57 15.93 -8.76 9.42
CA GLN A 57 14.93 -7.79 8.97
C GLN A 57 15.43 -6.97 7.78
N ILE A 58 16.71 -6.54 7.79
CA ILE A 58 17.34 -5.87 6.65
C ILE A 58 17.29 -6.73 5.41
N SER A 59 17.67 -8.00 5.51
CA SER A 59 17.61 -8.94 4.38
C SER A 59 16.19 -9.14 3.87
N THR A 60 15.23 -9.36 4.77
CA THR A 60 13.83 -9.58 4.43
C THR A 60 13.19 -8.34 3.77
N ALA A 61 13.37 -7.17 4.36
CA ALA A 61 12.83 -5.92 3.83
C ALA A 61 13.56 -5.52 2.52
N GLY A 62 14.86 -5.80 2.40
CA GLY A 62 15.62 -5.60 1.17
C GLY A 62 15.06 -6.40 0.00
N ASN A 63 14.71 -7.68 0.22
CA ASN A 63 14.04 -8.49 -0.80
C ASN A 63 12.66 -7.92 -1.16
N ALA A 64 11.93 -7.40 -0.18
CA ALA A 64 10.65 -6.75 -0.44
C ALA A 64 10.80 -5.48 -1.29
N VAL A 65 11.82 -4.65 -1.03
CA VAL A 65 12.12 -3.47 -1.85
C VAL A 65 12.45 -3.86 -3.29
N VAL A 66 13.27 -4.89 -3.50
CA VAL A 66 13.59 -5.39 -4.85
C VAL A 66 12.32 -5.85 -5.59
N SER A 67 11.44 -6.59 -4.90
CA SER A 67 10.17 -7.04 -5.48
C SER A 67 9.22 -5.87 -5.75
N ALA A 68 9.15 -4.87 -4.85
CA ALA A 68 8.35 -3.68 -5.03
C ALA A 68 8.80 -2.87 -6.25
N ARG A 69 10.10 -2.68 -6.46
CA ARG A 69 10.67 -2.04 -7.66
C ARG A 69 10.25 -2.77 -8.94
N SER A 70 10.30 -4.09 -8.94
CA SER A 70 9.83 -4.88 -10.09
C SER A 70 8.33 -4.71 -10.35
N TYR A 71 7.53 -4.62 -9.30
CA TYR A 71 6.10 -4.41 -9.40
C TYR A 71 5.76 -3.01 -9.94
N THR A 72 6.43 -1.97 -9.45
CA THR A 72 6.20 -0.59 -9.90
C THR A 72 6.64 -0.39 -11.35
N GLU A 73 7.79 -0.92 -11.75
CA GLU A 73 8.25 -0.89 -13.13
C GLU A 73 7.25 -1.59 -14.07
N ASN A 74 6.73 -2.77 -13.68
CA ASN A 74 5.72 -3.48 -14.47
C ASN A 74 4.39 -2.69 -14.57
N ALA A 75 3.92 -2.13 -13.45
CA ALA A 75 2.71 -1.31 -13.42
C ALA A 75 2.84 -0.03 -14.26
N LYS A 76 3.97 0.67 -14.12
CA LYS A 76 4.32 1.85 -14.94
C LYS A 76 4.38 1.48 -16.43
N GLY A 77 5.01 0.35 -16.76
CA GLY A 77 5.09 -0.14 -18.15
C GLY A 77 3.71 -0.39 -18.75
N TYR A 78 2.80 -1.05 -18.02
CA TYR A 78 1.42 -1.27 -18.44
C TYR A 78 0.70 0.05 -18.73
N LEU A 79 0.82 1.03 -17.86
CA LEU A 79 0.15 2.33 -17.99
C LEU A 79 0.80 3.18 -19.10
N ASN A 80 2.11 3.15 -19.27
CA ASN A 80 2.80 3.87 -20.34
C ASN A 80 2.51 3.29 -21.73
N ALA A 81 2.19 2.00 -21.82
CA ALA A 81 1.70 1.38 -23.06
C ALA A 81 0.28 1.82 -23.45
N GLY A 82 -0.43 2.54 -22.57
CA GLY A 82 -1.81 2.98 -22.81
C GLY A 82 -2.84 1.86 -22.70
N THR A 83 -2.49 0.75 -22.06
CA THR A 83 -3.37 -0.42 -21.91
C THR A 83 -4.53 -0.11 -20.96
N GLN A 84 -5.76 -0.39 -21.41
CA GLN A 84 -7.00 -0.08 -20.67
C GLN A 84 -7.78 -1.36 -20.32
N GLY A 85 -7.06 -2.46 -20.16
CA GLY A 85 -7.63 -3.78 -19.93
C GLY A 85 -8.20 -4.02 -18.53
N PRO A 86 -8.57 -5.27 -18.24
CA PRO A 86 -9.15 -5.67 -16.95
C PRO A 86 -8.28 -5.28 -15.75
N ARG A 87 -6.96 -5.29 -15.88
CA ARG A 87 -6.06 -4.87 -14.80
C ARG A 87 -6.36 -3.44 -14.33
N TYR A 88 -6.53 -2.49 -15.25
CA TYR A 88 -6.88 -1.13 -14.90
C TYR A 88 -8.30 -1.03 -14.35
N THR A 89 -9.27 -1.59 -15.08
CA THR A 89 -10.69 -1.39 -14.74
C THR A 89 -11.10 -2.07 -13.44
N THR A 90 -10.43 -3.16 -13.07
CA THR A 90 -10.68 -3.87 -11.81
C THR A 90 -10.38 -3.01 -10.58
N TRP A 91 -9.31 -2.23 -10.62
CA TRP A 91 -8.84 -1.49 -9.44
C TRP A 91 -9.16 0.00 -9.46
N PHE A 92 -9.37 0.58 -10.65
CA PHE A 92 -9.60 2.02 -10.82
C PHE A 92 -10.93 2.36 -11.52
N GLY A 93 -11.72 1.32 -11.90
CA GLY A 93 -13.04 1.48 -12.50
C GLY A 93 -13.00 1.84 -13.97
N ALA A 94 -14.15 2.29 -14.47
CA ALA A 94 -14.31 2.62 -15.88
C ALA A 94 -13.30 3.67 -16.35
N TYR A 95 -12.71 3.43 -17.53
CA TYR A 95 -11.72 4.33 -18.09
C TYR A 95 -12.28 5.73 -18.33
N THR A 96 -11.50 6.73 -17.95
CA THR A 96 -11.53 8.09 -18.50
C THR A 96 -10.09 8.55 -18.70
N SER A 97 -9.85 9.37 -19.72
CA SER A 97 -8.49 9.85 -20.03
C SER A 97 -7.86 10.60 -18.84
N GLN A 98 -8.66 11.36 -18.11
CA GLN A 98 -8.18 12.13 -16.95
C GLN A 98 -7.76 11.19 -15.80
N ARG A 99 -8.64 10.26 -15.36
CA ARG A 99 -8.31 9.32 -14.28
C ARG A 99 -7.13 8.43 -14.65
N TYR A 100 -7.11 7.94 -15.89
CA TYR A 100 -5.99 7.13 -16.38
C TYR A 100 -4.67 7.89 -16.35
N SER A 101 -4.67 9.16 -16.77
CA SER A 101 -3.49 10.03 -16.71
C SER A 101 -3.01 10.25 -15.28
N THR A 102 -3.95 10.42 -14.34
CA THR A 102 -3.62 10.54 -12.90
C THR A 102 -2.97 9.27 -12.38
N VAL A 103 -3.57 8.10 -12.58
CA VAL A 103 -3.00 6.80 -12.12
C VAL A 103 -1.65 6.54 -12.78
N ARG A 104 -1.50 6.86 -14.08
CA ARG A 104 -0.22 6.75 -14.77
C ARG A 104 0.85 7.62 -14.12
N GLN A 105 0.50 8.86 -13.77
CA GLN A 105 1.44 9.75 -13.09
C GLN A 105 1.80 9.22 -11.70
N HIS A 106 0.81 8.74 -10.93
CA HIS A 106 1.07 8.11 -9.63
C HIS A 106 2.12 6.99 -9.74
N PHE A 107 1.99 6.09 -10.73
CA PHE A 107 2.96 5.00 -10.90
C PHE A 107 4.32 5.46 -11.44
N VAL A 108 4.39 6.55 -12.19
CA VAL A 108 5.67 7.19 -12.54
C VAL A 108 6.37 7.71 -11.29
N ASP A 109 5.63 8.35 -10.39
CA ASP A 109 6.19 8.96 -9.18
C ASP A 109 6.50 7.91 -8.10
N ILE A 110 5.65 6.88 -7.94
CA ILE A 110 5.89 5.75 -7.02
C ILE A 110 7.16 4.99 -7.46
N ASP A 111 7.29 4.68 -8.74
CA ASP A 111 8.44 3.97 -9.28
C ASP A 111 9.74 4.78 -9.09
N ALA A 112 9.72 6.06 -9.45
CA ALA A 112 10.86 6.95 -9.23
C ALA A 112 11.23 7.07 -7.74
N ALA A 113 10.24 7.07 -6.83
CA ALA A 113 10.47 7.10 -5.39
C ALA A 113 11.08 5.79 -4.89
N MET A 114 10.58 4.64 -5.36
CA MET A 114 11.11 3.31 -5.00
C MET A 114 12.53 3.09 -5.52
N ASP A 115 12.89 3.68 -6.66
CA ASP A 115 14.20 3.51 -7.30
C ASP A 115 15.31 4.38 -6.69
N GLN A 116 15.00 5.26 -5.76
CA GLN A 116 16.01 6.03 -5.05
C GLN A 116 17.01 5.10 -4.37
N ASN A 117 18.32 5.36 -4.52
CA ASN A 117 19.38 4.43 -4.16
C ASN A 117 20.51 5.04 -3.32
N ALA A 118 20.30 6.21 -2.73
CA ALA A 118 21.28 6.88 -1.89
C ALA A 118 20.81 7.06 -0.42
N GLY A 119 19.98 6.11 0.07
CA GLY A 119 19.49 6.09 1.44
C GLY A 119 18.28 7.01 1.71
N GLN A 120 17.66 7.56 0.68
CA GLN A 120 16.46 8.40 0.83
C GLN A 120 15.27 7.58 1.31
N VAL A 121 15.04 6.41 0.69
CA VAL A 121 14.05 5.44 1.18
C VAL A 121 14.53 4.85 2.50
N LYS A 122 13.70 4.96 3.53
CA LYS A 122 13.99 4.45 4.88
C LYS A 122 12.95 3.42 5.28
N VAL A 123 13.41 2.26 5.71
CA VAL A 123 12.58 1.24 6.35
C VAL A 123 12.88 1.26 7.84
N ASN A 124 11.89 1.63 8.65
CA ASN A 124 11.99 1.69 10.10
C ASN A 124 11.31 0.47 10.72
N CYS A 125 12.07 -0.35 11.46
CA CYS A 125 11.61 -1.60 12.07
C CYS A 125 11.15 -1.44 13.52
N GLY A 126 11.02 -0.23 14.02
CA GLY A 126 10.68 0.03 15.44
C GLY A 126 9.19 -0.11 15.80
N CYS A 127 8.33 -0.41 14.84
CA CYS A 127 6.89 -0.55 15.06
C CYS A 127 6.53 -1.90 15.70
N ASN A 128 5.75 -1.85 16.79
CA ASN A 128 5.26 -3.04 17.53
C ASN A 128 3.75 -3.27 17.43
N GLN A 129 3.08 -2.55 16.53
CA GLN A 129 1.63 -2.67 16.31
C GLN A 129 1.30 -3.86 15.41
N ASN A 130 0.02 -4.28 15.41
CA ASN A 130 -0.44 -5.41 14.59
C ASN A 130 -0.86 -4.98 13.17
N TYR A 131 -0.32 -3.88 12.66
CA TYR A 131 -0.49 -3.42 11.28
C TYR A 131 0.56 -4.04 10.37
N TYR A 132 0.40 -3.82 9.05
CA TYR A 132 1.46 -4.09 8.07
C TYR A 132 2.53 -3.01 8.14
N ALA A 133 2.16 -1.77 7.93
CA ALA A 133 3.05 -0.62 7.98
C ALA A 133 2.27 0.67 8.24
N TYR A 134 2.95 1.80 8.31
CA TYR A 134 2.38 3.14 8.25
C TYR A 134 3.44 4.16 7.82
N VAL A 135 2.98 5.30 7.35
CA VAL A 135 3.81 6.46 7.03
C VAL A 135 3.23 7.75 7.60
N TYR A 136 4.01 8.81 7.55
CA TYR A 136 3.56 10.19 7.71
C TYR A 136 3.62 10.87 6.33
N PRO A 137 2.51 11.20 5.68
CA PRO A 137 2.48 11.70 4.29
C PRO A 137 3.36 12.92 4.03
N THR A 138 3.62 13.73 5.06
CA THR A 138 4.49 14.92 5.02
C THR A 138 5.97 14.62 5.32
N ARG A 139 6.33 13.36 5.61
CA ARG A 139 7.71 12.92 5.90
C ARG A 139 8.15 11.90 4.86
N PRO A 140 8.46 12.34 3.64
CA PRO A 140 8.63 11.44 2.50
C PRO A 140 9.72 10.40 2.71
N TYR A 141 9.39 9.23 2.20
CA TYR A 141 10.18 8.03 2.04
C TYR A 141 10.55 7.28 3.33
N GLU A 142 9.99 7.65 4.51
CA GLU A 142 10.18 6.87 5.74
C GLU A 142 8.96 5.97 6.01
N ILE A 143 9.11 4.67 5.81
CA ILE A 143 8.08 3.64 5.98
C ILE A 143 8.36 2.88 7.28
N PHE A 144 7.40 2.87 8.20
CA PHE A 144 7.43 2.14 9.46
C PHE A 144 6.77 0.78 9.29
N VAL A 145 7.54 -0.29 9.23
CA VAL A 145 7.02 -1.65 9.09
C VAL A 145 6.73 -2.26 10.45
N CYS A 146 5.55 -2.90 10.58
CA CYS A 146 5.01 -3.42 11.82
C CYS A 146 4.92 -4.95 11.82
N ARG A 147 4.24 -5.56 12.81
CA ARG A 147 4.27 -7.02 13.00
C ARG A 147 3.72 -7.82 11.83
N ALA A 148 2.60 -7.39 11.24
CA ALA A 148 1.96 -8.10 10.14
C ALA A 148 2.84 -8.15 8.89
N PHE A 149 3.63 -7.09 8.63
CA PHE A 149 4.59 -7.06 7.52
C PHE A 149 5.54 -8.26 7.53
N TRP A 150 6.06 -8.62 8.73
CA TRP A 150 7.06 -9.68 8.82
C TRP A 150 6.51 -11.07 8.49
N THR A 151 5.22 -11.29 8.70
CA THR A 151 4.53 -12.57 8.43
C THR A 151 3.87 -12.63 7.05
N ALA A 152 3.71 -11.51 6.36
CA ALA A 152 3.17 -11.46 5.01
C ALA A 152 4.06 -12.26 4.01
N PRO A 153 3.52 -12.74 2.89
CA PRO A 153 4.33 -13.30 1.81
C PRO A 153 5.24 -12.21 1.20
N LEU A 154 6.31 -12.61 0.55
CA LEU A 154 7.20 -11.65 -0.12
C LEU A 154 6.49 -10.94 -1.29
N THR A 155 5.76 -11.72 -2.10
CA THR A 155 5.03 -11.32 -3.30
C THR A 155 3.66 -11.99 -3.32
N GLY A 156 2.78 -11.58 -4.20
CA GLY A 156 1.40 -12.06 -4.29
C GLY A 156 0.43 -11.07 -3.68
N THR A 157 -0.73 -11.52 -3.20
CA THR A 157 -1.74 -10.65 -2.58
C THR A 157 -1.38 -10.30 -1.14
N ASP A 158 -1.58 -9.05 -0.74
CA ASP A 158 -1.27 -8.52 0.61
C ASP A 158 0.19 -8.81 0.99
N SER A 159 1.10 -8.57 0.06
CA SER A 159 2.50 -8.93 0.17
C SER A 159 3.36 -7.84 0.83
N LYS A 160 4.57 -8.23 1.26
CA LYS A 160 5.56 -7.25 1.71
C LYS A 160 5.88 -6.21 0.64
N ALA A 161 5.99 -6.66 -0.62
CA ALA A 161 6.27 -5.77 -1.75
C ALA A 161 5.09 -4.83 -2.02
N GLY A 162 3.86 -5.35 -2.01
CA GLY A 162 2.63 -4.56 -2.14
C GLY A 162 2.48 -3.54 -1.03
N THR A 163 2.72 -3.95 0.23
CA THR A 163 2.73 -3.06 1.39
C THR A 163 3.65 -1.84 1.18
N LEU A 164 4.86 -2.05 0.67
CA LEU A 164 5.79 -0.93 0.44
C LEU A 164 5.28 0.04 -0.64
N ILE A 165 4.56 -0.46 -1.65
CA ILE A 165 3.94 0.36 -2.70
C ILE A 165 2.75 1.15 -2.14
N HIS A 166 1.89 0.50 -1.34
CA HIS A 166 0.80 1.11 -0.63
C HIS A 166 1.28 2.32 0.18
N GLU A 167 2.26 2.10 1.06
CA GLU A 167 2.81 3.16 1.91
C GLU A 167 3.51 4.25 1.11
N MET A 168 4.22 3.90 0.03
CA MET A 168 4.88 4.87 -0.83
C MET A 168 3.87 5.79 -1.50
N SER A 169 2.67 5.27 -1.84
CA SER A 169 1.62 6.04 -2.50
C SER A 169 1.05 7.16 -1.62
N HIS A 170 1.07 7.03 -0.30
CA HIS A 170 0.55 8.04 0.63
C HIS A 170 1.36 9.33 0.68
N PHE A 171 2.64 9.32 0.32
CA PHE A 171 3.44 10.55 0.42
C PHE A 171 2.91 11.65 -0.50
N ASN A 172 2.72 12.86 0.07
CA ASN A 172 2.17 14.02 -0.63
C ASN A 172 2.94 14.41 -1.90
N ASN A 173 4.24 14.10 -1.94
CA ASN A 173 5.12 14.35 -3.08
C ASN A 173 5.25 13.14 -4.03
N VAL A 174 4.45 12.11 -3.84
CA VAL A 174 4.38 10.90 -4.68
C VAL A 174 2.98 10.82 -5.28
N ALA A 175 2.05 10.10 -4.67
CA ALA A 175 0.68 10.01 -5.18
C ALA A 175 -0.35 10.69 -4.27
N GLY A 176 -0.01 10.88 -2.98
CA GLY A 176 -0.86 11.55 -1.99
C GLY A 176 -2.16 10.81 -1.72
N THR A 177 -2.18 9.48 -1.91
CA THR A 177 -3.38 8.65 -1.74
C THR A 177 -3.84 8.60 -0.29
N ASP A 178 -5.12 8.24 -0.13
CA ASP A 178 -5.76 8.00 1.15
C ASP A 178 -6.18 6.53 1.30
N ASP A 179 -6.62 6.14 2.50
CA ASP A 179 -7.20 4.83 2.79
C ASP A 179 -8.72 4.92 2.81
N HIS A 180 -9.35 4.79 1.65
CA HIS A 180 -10.82 4.80 1.54
C HIS A 180 -11.43 3.46 1.93
N VAL A 181 -10.80 2.37 1.50
CA VAL A 181 -11.21 0.99 1.79
C VAL A 181 -9.99 0.07 1.80
N TYR A 182 -10.14 -1.07 2.48
CA TYR A 182 -9.12 -2.10 2.56
C TYR A 182 -9.54 -3.41 1.91
N GLY A 183 -8.55 -4.16 1.43
CA GLY A 183 -8.70 -5.49 0.86
C GLY A 183 -9.24 -5.49 -0.57
N GLN A 184 -8.96 -6.55 -1.31
CA GLN A 184 -9.35 -6.67 -2.72
C GLN A 184 -10.86 -6.49 -2.95
N SER A 185 -11.69 -6.99 -2.05
CA SER A 185 -13.15 -6.86 -2.19
C SER A 185 -13.59 -5.41 -2.06
N GLY A 186 -13.02 -4.68 -1.09
CA GLY A 186 -13.28 -3.26 -0.90
C GLY A 186 -12.83 -2.43 -2.09
N ALA A 187 -11.58 -2.61 -2.53
CA ALA A 187 -11.01 -1.88 -3.66
C ALA A 187 -11.79 -2.11 -4.96
N LYS A 188 -12.19 -3.36 -5.25
CA LYS A 188 -13.04 -3.68 -6.43
C LYS A 188 -14.42 -3.04 -6.35
N SER A 189 -15.03 -3.04 -5.16
CA SER A 189 -16.33 -2.38 -4.96
C SER A 189 -16.23 -0.87 -5.13
N LEU A 190 -15.17 -0.26 -4.60
CA LEU A 190 -14.89 1.16 -4.74
C LEU A 190 -14.66 1.55 -6.20
N ALA A 191 -13.90 0.75 -6.95
CA ALA A 191 -13.64 0.96 -8.37
C ALA A 191 -14.93 1.02 -9.20
N ILE A 192 -15.97 0.29 -8.80
CA ILE A 192 -17.28 0.30 -9.47
C ILE A 192 -18.13 1.47 -9.00
N SER A 193 -18.21 1.70 -7.69
CA SER A 193 -19.14 2.66 -7.11
C SER A 193 -18.62 4.11 -7.13
N ASP A 194 -17.31 4.30 -6.96
CA ASP A 194 -16.65 5.61 -6.96
C ASP A 194 -15.23 5.52 -7.54
N PRO A 195 -15.10 5.53 -8.88
CA PRO A 195 -13.79 5.52 -9.53
C PRO A 195 -12.91 6.73 -9.21
N ALA A 196 -13.47 7.83 -8.72
CA ALA A 196 -12.70 9.00 -8.31
C ALA A 196 -12.00 8.73 -6.98
N ALA A 197 -12.69 8.12 -6.02
CA ALA A 197 -12.07 7.64 -4.77
C ALA A 197 -11.11 6.46 -5.03
N ALA A 198 -11.41 5.58 -6.00
CA ALA A 198 -10.55 4.43 -6.31
C ALA A 198 -9.15 4.84 -6.79
N ILE A 199 -9.01 5.93 -7.55
CA ILE A 199 -7.71 6.44 -7.98
C ILE A 199 -6.94 7.16 -6.86
N ASP A 200 -7.59 7.42 -5.74
CA ASP A 200 -7.01 7.99 -4.52
C ASP A 200 -6.86 6.96 -3.39
N ASN A 201 -7.19 5.69 -3.65
CA ASN A 201 -7.14 4.62 -2.66
C ASN A 201 -5.81 3.84 -2.74
N ALA A 202 -5.07 3.78 -1.63
CA ALA A 202 -3.75 3.13 -1.58
C ALA A 202 -3.82 1.64 -1.89
N ASP A 203 -4.80 0.89 -1.36
CA ASP A 203 -5.00 -0.54 -1.67
C ASP A 203 -5.26 -0.79 -3.16
N SER A 204 -5.93 0.15 -3.86
CA SER A 204 -6.11 0.03 -5.31
C SER A 204 -4.78 0.07 -6.07
N HIS A 205 -3.82 0.88 -5.59
CA HIS A 205 -2.46 0.94 -6.15
C HIS A 205 -1.66 -0.32 -5.82
N GLU A 206 -1.76 -0.81 -4.58
CA GLU A 206 -1.15 -2.08 -4.15
C GLU A 206 -1.58 -3.23 -5.06
N TYR A 207 -2.89 -3.48 -5.15
CA TYR A 207 -3.40 -4.62 -5.92
C TYR A 207 -3.20 -4.49 -7.42
N PHE A 208 -3.22 -3.27 -7.95
CA PHE A 208 -2.85 -3.03 -9.34
C PHE A 208 -1.39 -3.41 -9.62
N ALA A 209 -0.48 -3.06 -8.70
CA ALA A 209 0.93 -3.39 -8.83
C ALA A 209 1.21 -4.89 -8.65
N GLU A 210 0.63 -5.51 -7.62
CA GLU A 210 0.74 -6.95 -7.36
C GLU A 210 0.22 -7.80 -8.52
N ASN A 211 -0.84 -7.32 -9.18
CA ASN A 211 -1.51 -8.01 -10.30
C ASN A 211 -1.79 -9.50 -10.00
N THR A 212 -2.38 -9.79 -8.85
CA THR A 212 -2.69 -11.14 -8.39
C THR A 212 -4.18 -11.28 -8.07
N PRO A 213 -4.96 -12.10 -8.84
CA PRO A 213 -4.52 -12.89 -10.00
C PRO A 213 -4.13 -12.02 -11.20
N SER A 214 -3.22 -12.53 -12.04
CA SER A 214 -2.69 -11.79 -13.19
C SER A 214 -3.79 -11.40 -14.18
N GLN A 215 -3.79 -10.15 -14.59
CA GLN A 215 -4.70 -9.54 -15.55
C GLN A 215 -3.91 -8.72 -16.57
N ASN A 216 -4.46 -8.62 -17.78
CA ASN A 216 -3.88 -7.84 -18.89
C ASN A 216 -4.79 -6.66 -19.27
#